data_3c894fbfc5c5a580ab5fc2945ba77d6e
#
_entry.id   3c894fbfc5c5a580ab5fc2945ba77d6e
#
_cell.length_a   1.000
_cell.length_b   1.000
_cell.length_c   1.000
_cell.angle_alpha   90.00
_cell.angle_beta   90.00
_cell.angle_gamma   90.00
#
_symmetry.space_group_name_H-M   'P 1'
#
loop_
_entity.id
_entity.type
_entity.pdbx_description
1 polymer ?
#
loop_
_entity_poly.entity_id
_entity_poly.type
_entity_poly.pdbx_seq_one_letter_code
_entity_poly.pdbx_strand_id
1 'polypeptide(L)'
;MDEHFIKIHKWLYPVSWIYGAVVTVRNKLFDWGFLRSKSFGVPVICIGNLSVGGTGKTPHTEYLIKLLRDNYHVAVLSRGYKRHSRGYVLATPQSTARSIGDEPYQMHTKFPSVTLAVDENRCHGIEQLLSIKEPSIEVVLLDDAFQHRYVKPGLSILLTDYHRLFCDCLLYTSDAADE
;
A
#
# COMPACT_ATOMS: atom_id res chain seq x y z
N MET A 1 13.04 -18.12 25.33
CA MET A 1 12.58 -17.33 24.15
C MET A 1 11.24 -16.77 24.54
N ASP A 2 11.26 -15.54 25.05
CA ASP A 2 10.09 -14.92 25.69
C ASP A 2 9.09 -14.51 24.60
N GLU A 3 7.94 -15.18 24.60
CA GLU A 3 6.77 -14.77 23.86
C GLU A 3 6.26 -13.44 24.45
N HIS A 4 6.60 -12.34 23.82
CA HIS A 4 5.97 -11.05 24.10
C HIS A 4 4.49 -11.11 23.66
N PHE A 5 3.65 -11.72 24.49
CA PHE A 5 2.21 -11.58 24.39
C PHE A 5 1.85 -10.11 24.59
N ILE A 6 1.40 -9.46 23.55
CA ILE A 6 0.77 -8.14 23.66
C ILE A 6 -0.42 -8.30 24.61
N LYS A 7 -0.29 -7.77 25.85
CA LYS A 7 -1.39 -7.73 26.81
C LYS A 7 -2.51 -6.85 26.23
N ILE A 8 -3.49 -7.49 25.62
CA ILE A 8 -4.68 -6.79 25.13
C ILE A 8 -5.49 -6.38 26.36
N HIS A 9 -5.58 -5.09 26.62
CA HIS A 9 -6.38 -4.55 27.71
C HIS A 9 -7.87 -4.77 27.40
N LYS A 10 -8.54 -5.60 28.18
CA LYS A 10 -9.95 -5.99 27.98
C LYS A 10 -10.91 -4.80 27.86
N TRP A 11 -10.63 -3.68 28.48
CA TRP A 11 -11.43 -2.46 28.40
C TRP A 11 -11.41 -1.79 27.00
N LEU A 12 -10.50 -2.17 26.11
CA LEU A 12 -10.42 -1.71 24.70
C LEU A 12 -11.38 -2.50 23.77
N TYR A 13 -11.99 -3.60 24.22
CA TYR A 13 -12.91 -4.36 23.38
C TYR A 13 -14.08 -3.53 22.81
N PRO A 14 -14.75 -2.62 23.57
CA PRO A 14 -15.82 -1.81 23.00
C PRO A 14 -15.34 -0.91 21.86
N VAL A 15 -14.13 -0.34 21.97
CA VAL A 15 -13.52 0.50 20.94
C VAL A 15 -13.19 -0.34 19.71
N SER A 16 -12.66 -1.55 19.89
CA SER A 16 -12.39 -2.49 18.80
C SER A 16 -13.68 -2.91 18.07
N TRP A 17 -14.77 -3.11 18.78
CA TRP A 17 -16.08 -3.44 18.21
C TRP A 17 -16.62 -2.28 17.34
N ILE A 18 -16.56 -1.06 17.85
CA ILE A 18 -16.96 0.14 17.08
C ILE A 18 -16.12 0.27 15.82
N TYR A 19 -14.80 0.11 15.95
CA TYR A 19 -13.89 0.15 14.81
C TYR A 19 -14.23 -0.94 13.77
N GLY A 20 -14.43 -2.18 14.23
CA GLY A 20 -14.84 -3.29 13.36
C GLY A 20 -16.15 -3.03 12.64
N ALA A 21 -17.15 -2.48 13.35
CA ALA A 21 -18.44 -2.11 12.77
C ALA A 21 -18.28 -1.03 11.68
N VAL A 22 -17.48 0.01 11.92
CA VAL A 22 -17.20 1.08 10.94
C VAL A 22 -16.50 0.51 9.70
N VAL A 23 -15.51 -0.35 9.88
CA VAL A 23 -14.81 -1.01 8.75
C VAL A 23 -15.77 -1.88 7.96
N THR A 24 -16.61 -2.69 8.63
CA THR A 24 -17.61 -3.55 7.98
C THR A 24 -18.63 -2.72 7.18
N VAL A 25 -19.17 -1.65 7.76
CA VAL A 25 -20.08 -0.74 7.05
C VAL A 25 -19.41 -0.14 5.82
N ARG A 26 -18.16 0.34 5.95
CA ARG A 26 -17.41 0.88 4.83
C ARG A 26 -17.23 -0.15 3.72
N ASN A 27 -16.88 -1.39 4.07
CA ASN A 27 -16.69 -2.46 3.09
C ASN A 27 -18.00 -2.79 2.37
N LYS A 28 -19.11 -2.93 3.09
CA LYS A 28 -20.43 -3.11 2.48
C LYS A 28 -20.85 -1.98 1.55
N LEU A 29 -20.47 -0.73 1.84
CA LEU A 29 -20.72 0.40 0.94
C LEU A 29 -19.96 0.27 -0.39
N PHE A 30 -18.75 -0.32 -0.39
CA PHE A 30 -18.05 -0.68 -1.61
C PHE A 30 -18.75 -1.84 -2.34
N ASP A 31 -19.14 -2.89 -1.63
CA ASP A 31 -19.79 -4.09 -2.20
C ASP A 31 -21.14 -3.75 -2.83
N TRP A 32 -21.90 -2.85 -2.22
CA TRP A 32 -23.16 -2.33 -2.76
C TRP A 32 -22.99 -1.27 -3.86
N GLY A 33 -21.74 -0.90 -4.20
CA GLY A 33 -21.44 0.08 -5.24
C GLY A 33 -21.70 1.54 -4.87
N PHE A 34 -22.05 1.84 -3.61
CA PHE A 34 -22.16 3.23 -3.13
C PHE A 34 -20.80 3.94 -3.13
N LEU A 35 -19.76 3.23 -2.72
CA LEU A 35 -18.38 3.69 -2.87
C LEU A 35 -17.79 3.00 -4.10
N ARG A 36 -17.18 3.79 -4.98
CA ARG A 36 -16.64 3.29 -6.25
C ARG A 36 -15.13 3.12 -6.16
N SER A 37 -14.64 1.98 -6.63
CA SER A 37 -13.21 1.78 -6.88
C SER A 37 -12.87 2.28 -8.28
N LYS A 38 -11.74 2.93 -8.43
CA LYS A 38 -11.25 3.48 -9.69
C LYS A 38 -10.22 2.56 -10.31
N SER A 39 -10.42 2.19 -11.57
CA SER A 39 -9.44 1.51 -12.41
C SER A 39 -8.67 2.54 -13.24
N PHE A 40 -7.45 2.21 -13.64
CA PHE A 40 -6.57 3.08 -14.39
C PHE A 40 -6.18 2.43 -15.72
N GLY A 41 -5.75 3.23 -16.69
CA GLY A 41 -5.39 2.76 -18.03
C GLY A 41 -4.06 1.98 -18.10
N VAL A 42 -3.34 1.87 -16.98
CA VAL A 42 -2.09 1.11 -16.87
C VAL A 42 -2.24 0.02 -15.80
N PRO A 43 -1.47 -1.07 -15.90
CA PRO A 43 -1.41 -2.07 -14.83
C PRO A 43 -1.03 -1.45 -13.49
N VAL A 44 -1.86 -1.68 -12.47
CA VAL A 44 -1.60 -1.29 -11.09
C VAL A 44 -1.42 -2.57 -10.28
N ILE A 45 -0.25 -2.76 -9.68
CA ILE A 45 0.07 -3.89 -8.82
C ILE A 45 0.10 -3.41 -7.38
N CYS A 46 -0.76 -3.97 -6.56
CA CYS A 46 -0.84 -3.65 -5.14
C CYS A 46 -0.06 -4.66 -4.32
N ILE A 47 0.82 -4.18 -3.44
CA ILE A 47 1.56 -5.00 -2.49
C ILE A 47 1.12 -4.57 -1.09
N GLY A 48 0.78 -5.52 -0.25
CA GLY A 48 0.37 -5.21 1.11
C GLY A 48 0.33 -6.43 2.02
N ASN A 49 -0.01 -6.21 3.26
CA ASN A 49 -0.20 -7.26 4.25
C ASN A 49 -1.42 -6.95 5.14
N LEU A 50 -1.91 -7.97 5.80
CA LEU A 50 -3.02 -7.87 6.76
C LEU A 50 -2.52 -7.82 8.21
N SER A 51 -1.31 -8.30 8.47
CA SER A 51 -0.73 -8.36 9.81
C SER A 51 0.08 -7.10 10.13
N VAL A 52 0.05 -6.67 11.40
CA VAL A 52 0.92 -5.61 11.91
C VAL A 52 2.31 -6.23 12.15
N GLY A 53 3.34 -5.71 11.49
CA GLY A 53 4.73 -6.17 11.65
C GLY A 53 5.53 -6.12 10.36
N GLY A 54 6.81 -6.48 10.46
CA GLY A 54 7.77 -6.50 9.35
C GLY A 54 7.59 -7.71 8.43
N THR A 55 6.51 -7.78 7.66
CA THR A 55 6.20 -8.89 6.74
C THR A 55 7.01 -8.87 5.44
N GLY A 56 8.04 -8.02 5.35
CA GLY A 56 8.91 -7.96 4.17
C GLY A 56 8.31 -7.23 2.97
N LYS A 57 7.34 -6.33 3.14
CA LYS A 57 6.76 -5.52 2.03
C LYS A 57 7.83 -4.85 1.19
N THR A 58 8.71 -4.08 1.80
CA THR A 58 9.77 -3.34 1.09
C THR A 58 10.67 -4.25 0.24
N PRO A 59 11.21 -5.38 0.73
CA PRO A 59 11.94 -6.34 -0.10
C PRO A 59 11.16 -6.88 -1.28
N HIS A 60 9.85 -7.15 -1.14
CA HIS A 60 9.02 -7.63 -2.23
C HIS A 60 8.73 -6.53 -3.27
N THR A 61 8.48 -5.31 -2.82
CA THR A 61 8.37 -4.14 -3.71
C THR A 61 9.68 -3.95 -4.49
N GLU A 62 10.82 -4.02 -3.83
CA GLU A 62 12.15 -3.95 -4.48
C GLU A 62 12.38 -5.09 -5.48
N TYR A 63 11.92 -6.30 -5.16
CA TYR A 63 12.01 -7.42 -6.09
C TYR A 63 11.20 -7.17 -7.36
N LEU A 64 9.95 -6.69 -7.23
CA LEU A 64 9.12 -6.33 -8.39
C LEU A 64 9.72 -5.18 -9.21
N ILE A 65 10.30 -4.18 -8.55
CA ILE A 65 11.03 -3.12 -9.24
C ILE A 65 12.13 -3.72 -10.13
N LYS A 66 12.97 -4.61 -9.57
CA LYS A 66 14.05 -5.26 -10.33
C LYS A 66 13.54 -6.09 -11.50
N LEU A 67 12.42 -6.78 -11.32
CA LEU A 67 11.82 -7.63 -12.35
C LEU A 67 11.27 -6.82 -13.52
N LEU A 68 10.72 -5.64 -13.25
CA LEU A 68 9.94 -4.88 -14.23
C LEU A 68 10.73 -3.73 -14.88
N ARG A 69 11.66 -3.08 -14.16
CA ARG A 69 12.32 -1.83 -14.59
C ARG A 69 13.13 -1.91 -15.88
N ASP A 70 13.58 -3.11 -16.24
CA ASP A 70 14.40 -3.30 -17.44
C ASP A 70 13.54 -3.34 -18.72
N ASN A 71 12.21 -3.57 -18.57
CA ASN A 71 11.28 -3.68 -19.69
C ASN A 71 10.18 -2.61 -19.68
N TYR A 72 9.94 -1.95 -18.53
CA TYR A 72 8.84 -1.01 -18.35
C TYR A 72 9.27 0.23 -17.56
N HIS A 73 8.65 1.35 -17.86
CA HIS A 73 8.74 2.55 -17.03
C HIS A 73 7.86 2.38 -15.78
N VAL A 74 8.49 1.93 -14.71
CA VAL A 74 7.83 1.63 -13.43
C VAL A 74 7.74 2.88 -12.56
N ALA A 75 6.55 3.13 -12.01
CA ALA A 75 6.38 4.07 -10.92
C ALA A 75 6.03 3.34 -9.63
N VAL A 76 6.56 3.82 -8.50
CA VAL A 76 6.20 3.36 -7.16
C VAL A 76 5.45 4.46 -6.45
N LEU A 77 4.27 4.14 -5.91
CA LEU A 77 3.48 5.03 -5.08
C LEU A 77 3.34 4.46 -3.67
N SER A 78 3.93 5.13 -2.70
CA SER A 78 3.84 4.79 -1.29
C SER A 78 3.02 5.82 -0.51
N ARG A 79 2.65 5.52 0.72
CA ARG A 79 2.02 6.48 1.63
C ARG A 79 3.00 7.52 2.17
N GLY A 80 4.27 7.13 2.30
CA GLY A 80 5.26 7.94 2.97
C GLY A 80 5.02 7.98 4.49
N TYR A 81 5.02 6.83 5.14
CA TYR A 81 4.82 6.74 6.59
C TYR A 81 5.83 7.61 7.35
N LYS A 82 5.37 8.36 8.36
CA LYS A 82 6.15 9.31 9.19
C LYS A 82 6.83 10.45 8.44
N ARG A 83 6.49 10.72 7.16
CA ARG A 83 6.98 11.90 6.45
C ARG A 83 6.39 13.19 7.04
N HIS A 84 7.08 14.30 6.88
CA HIS A 84 6.61 15.62 7.31
C HIS A 84 5.82 16.36 6.22
N SER A 85 6.01 15.99 4.96
CA SER A 85 5.25 16.54 3.83
C SER A 85 3.81 16.01 3.83
N ARG A 86 2.92 16.65 3.08
CA ARG A 86 1.53 16.21 2.85
C ARG A 86 1.18 16.25 1.38
N GLY A 87 0.17 15.48 0.98
CA GLY A 87 -0.28 15.38 -0.40
C GLY A 87 0.74 14.70 -1.31
N TYR A 88 0.62 14.92 -2.60
CA TYR A 88 1.49 14.35 -3.60
C TYR A 88 2.89 14.96 -3.56
N VAL A 89 3.92 14.13 -3.45
CA VAL A 89 5.32 14.53 -3.57
C VAL A 89 6.04 13.54 -4.47
N LEU A 90 6.54 14.04 -5.60
CA LEU A 90 7.42 13.29 -6.48
C LEU A 90 8.85 13.30 -5.90
N ALA A 91 9.47 12.14 -5.81
CA ALA A 91 10.86 12.04 -5.35
C ALA A 91 11.82 12.65 -6.38
N THR A 92 12.76 13.41 -5.88
CA THR A 92 13.83 14.06 -6.64
C THR A 92 15.19 13.71 -6.01
N PRO A 93 16.31 13.94 -6.68
CA PRO A 93 17.64 13.73 -6.09
C PRO A 93 17.87 14.47 -4.77
N GLN A 94 17.09 15.55 -4.50
CA GLN A 94 17.15 16.34 -3.26
C GLN A 94 16.19 15.84 -2.18
N SER A 95 15.37 14.82 -2.48
CA SER A 95 14.45 14.26 -1.51
C SER A 95 15.18 13.60 -0.35
N THR A 96 14.59 13.68 0.83
CA THR A 96 15.12 13.13 2.07
C THR A 96 14.09 12.19 2.71
N ALA A 97 14.52 11.32 3.62
CA ALA A 97 13.62 10.51 4.42
C ALA A 97 12.56 11.34 5.16
N ARG A 98 12.90 12.56 5.57
CA ARG A 98 11.96 13.49 6.20
C ARG A 98 10.88 13.99 5.24
N SER A 99 11.19 14.14 3.96
CA SER A 99 10.23 14.64 2.96
C SER A 99 9.32 13.55 2.39
N ILE A 100 9.83 12.33 2.19
CA ILE A 100 9.07 11.25 1.52
C ILE A 100 8.84 10.02 2.40
N GLY A 101 9.50 9.92 3.58
CA GLY A 101 9.45 8.76 4.46
C GLY A 101 10.64 7.83 4.27
N ASP A 102 10.96 7.02 5.29
CA ASP A 102 12.17 6.18 5.31
C ASP A 102 12.17 5.12 4.22
N GLU A 103 11.09 4.34 4.09
CA GLU A 103 10.98 3.25 3.11
C GLU A 103 11.00 3.77 1.66
N PRO A 104 10.20 4.79 1.27
CA PRO A 104 10.30 5.39 -0.05
C PRO A 104 11.67 6.00 -0.33
N TYR A 105 12.31 6.63 0.64
CA TYR A 105 13.65 7.19 0.48
C TYR A 105 14.70 6.10 0.21
N GLN A 106 14.63 4.97 0.93
CA GLN A 106 15.49 3.81 0.68
C GLN A 106 15.31 3.29 -0.74
N MET A 107 14.06 3.11 -1.20
CA MET A 107 13.77 2.64 -2.56
C MET A 107 14.26 3.64 -3.61
N HIS A 108 14.04 4.94 -3.41
CA HIS A 108 14.50 5.99 -4.32
C HIS A 108 16.02 6.01 -4.46
N THR A 109 16.75 5.89 -3.35
CA THR A 109 18.22 5.85 -3.36
C THR A 109 18.75 4.59 -4.06
N LYS A 110 18.08 3.47 -3.88
CA LYS A 110 18.49 2.17 -4.46
C LYS A 110 18.14 2.04 -5.94
N PHE A 111 17.07 2.68 -6.38
CA PHE A 111 16.56 2.62 -7.74
C PHE A 111 16.34 4.02 -8.34
N PRO A 112 17.41 4.78 -8.59
CA PRO A 112 17.30 6.18 -9.05
C PRO A 112 16.64 6.34 -10.41
N SER A 113 16.58 5.28 -11.23
CA SER A 113 15.91 5.26 -12.53
C SER A 113 14.41 5.05 -12.46
N VAL A 114 13.87 4.69 -11.28
CA VAL A 114 12.45 4.41 -11.07
C VAL A 114 11.75 5.66 -10.56
N THR A 115 10.63 6.00 -11.17
CA THR A 115 9.80 7.11 -10.71
C THR A 115 9.17 6.74 -9.37
N LEU A 116 9.43 7.52 -8.32
CA LEU A 116 8.86 7.29 -7.00
C LEU A 116 8.08 8.51 -6.54
N ALA A 117 6.88 8.29 -6.05
CA ALA A 117 6.07 9.33 -5.44
C ALA A 117 5.42 8.85 -4.14
N VAL A 118 5.00 9.79 -3.34
CA VAL A 118 4.24 9.53 -2.10
C VAL A 118 2.98 10.37 -2.09
N ASP A 119 1.87 9.76 -1.68
CA ASP A 119 0.59 10.44 -1.49
C ASP A 119 -0.28 9.64 -0.51
N GLU A 120 -1.02 10.30 0.36
CA GLU A 120 -2.04 9.65 1.21
C GLU A 120 -3.25 9.22 0.38
N ASN A 121 -3.60 9.97 -0.67
CA ASN A 121 -4.66 9.64 -1.61
C ASN A 121 -4.10 8.89 -2.81
N ARG A 122 -4.25 7.56 -2.80
CA ARG A 122 -3.70 6.69 -3.84
C ARG A 122 -4.26 6.99 -5.24
N CYS A 123 -5.56 7.30 -5.35
CA CYS A 123 -6.16 7.64 -6.63
C CYS A 123 -5.53 8.91 -7.21
N HIS A 124 -5.42 9.96 -6.39
CA HIS A 124 -4.78 11.21 -6.78
C HIS A 124 -3.30 11.00 -7.14
N GLY A 125 -2.57 10.24 -6.32
CA GLY A 125 -1.16 9.94 -6.59
C GLY A 125 -0.94 9.20 -7.92
N ILE A 126 -1.80 8.23 -8.26
CA ILE A 126 -1.74 7.54 -9.56
C ILE A 126 -2.04 8.52 -10.69
N GLU A 127 -3.07 9.37 -10.57
CA GLU A 127 -3.39 10.38 -11.58
C GLU A 127 -2.23 11.32 -11.86
N GLN A 128 -1.56 11.80 -10.81
CA GLN A 128 -0.38 12.64 -10.93
C GLN A 128 0.79 11.91 -11.63
N LEU A 129 1.04 10.65 -11.26
CA LEU A 129 2.05 9.83 -11.92
C LEU A 129 1.76 9.64 -13.40
N LEU A 130 0.50 9.35 -13.77
CA LEU A 130 0.08 9.17 -15.15
C LEU A 130 0.06 10.48 -15.96
N SER A 131 0.10 11.63 -15.31
CA SER A 131 0.25 12.93 -15.99
C SER A 131 1.68 13.21 -16.48
N ILE A 132 2.66 12.43 -16.00
CA ILE A 132 4.06 12.52 -16.45
C ILE A 132 4.13 11.98 -17.87
N LYS A 133 4.58 12.84 -18.81
CA LYS A 133 4.62 12.48 -20.24
C LYS A 133 5.92 11.80 -20.64
N GLU A 134 7.03 12.16 -20.01
CA GLU A 134 8.36 11.66 -20.37
C GLU A 134 9.19 11.36 -19.11
N PRO A 135 9.50 10.07 -18.87
CA PRO A 135 8.95 8.89 -19.53
C PRO A 135 7.50 8.63 -19.11
N SER A 136 6.65 8.17 -20.04
CA SER A 136 5.29 7.79 -19.70
C SER A 136 5.30 6.55 -18.80
N ILE A 137 4.54 6.57 -17.72
CA ILE A 137 4.47 5.46 -16.78
C ILE A 137 3.66 4.32 -17.40
N GLU A 138 4.23 3.12 -17.40
CA GLU A 138 3.62 1.91 -17.97
C GLU A 138 3.09 0.95 -16.90
N VAL A 139 3.69 0.96 -15.69
CA VAL A 139 3.27 0.12 -14.56
C VAL A 139 3.36 0.93 -13.26
N VAL A 140 2.35 0.82 -12.42
CA VAL A 140 2.34 1.44 -11.08
C VAL A 140 2.36 0.35 -10.01
N LEU A 141 3.36 0.40 -9.14
CA LEU A 141 3.46 -0.41 -7.94
C LEU A 141 2.92 0.39 -6.74
N LEU A 142 1.89 -0.12 -6.08
CA LEU A 142 1.36 0.46 -4.84
C LEU A 142 1.98 -0.25 -3.65
N ASP A 143 2.79 0.46 -2.91
CA ASP A 143 3.38 -0.02 -1.67
C ASP A 143 2.43 0.24 -0.49
N ASP A 144 2.19 -0.82 0.30
CA ASP A 144 1.30 -0.82 1.48
C ASP A 144 -0.11 -0.24 1.20
N ALA A 145 -0.78 -0.77 0.16
CA ALA A 145 -2.05 -0.23 -0.29
C ALA A 145 -3.22 -1.23 -0.26
N PHE A 146 -3.05 -2.46 0.25
CA PHE A 146 -4.07 -3.51 0.24
C PHE A 146 -5.42 -3.06 0.85
N GLN A 147 -5.40 -2.22 1.87
CA GLN A 147 -6.60 -1.72 2.54
C GLN A 147 -7.29 -0.53 1.80
N HIS A 148 -6.70 -0.06 0.69
CA HIS A 148 -7.19 1.11 -0.05
C HIS A 148 -8.14 0.72 -1.19
N ARG A 149 -9.36 0.25 -0.86
CA ARG A 149 -10.41 -0.18 -1.82
C ARG A 149 -10.86 0.88 -2.84
N TYR A 150 -10.44 2.14 -2.71
CA TYR A 150 -10.70 3.18 -3.71
C TYR A 150 -9.94 2.98 -5.03
N VAL A 151 -8.83 2.26 -5.01
CA VAL A 151 -8.11 1.82 -6.20
C VAL A 151 -8.49 0.37 -6.47
N LYS A 152 -8.88 0.05 -7.70
CA LYS A 152 -9.03 -1.32 -8.17
C LYS A 152 -7.73 -1.72 -8.87
N PRO A 153 -6.84 -2.49 -8.23
CA PRO A 153 -5.60 -2.95 -8.86
C PRO A 153 -5.90 -4.04 -9.89
N GLY A 154 -5.01 -4.20 -10.85
CA GLY A 154 -5.04 -5.34 -11.78
C GLY A 154 -4.48 -6.61 -11.17
N LEU A 155 -3.54 -6.47 -10.20
CA LEU A 155 -2.94 -7.57 -9.45
C LEU A 155 -2.75 -7.14 -8.00
N SER A 156 -3.14 -8.00 -7.06
CA SER A 156 -2.90 -7.82 -5.63
C SER A 156 -2.00 -8.92 -5.09
N ILE A 157 -0.90 -8.54 -4.44
CA ILE A 157 0.05 -9.44 -3.79
C ILE A 157 -0.08 -9.26 -2.30
N LEU A 158 -0.66 -10.27 -1.65
CA LEU A 158 -0.84 -10.29 -0.21
C LEU A 158 0.29 -11.04 0.45
N LEU A 159 1.02 -10.37 1.33
CA LEU A 159 2.09 -10.95 2.12
C LEU A 159 1.56 -11.39 3.48
N THR A 160 1.84 -12.64 3.84
CA THR A 160 1.50 -13.20 5.15
C THR A 160 2.75 -13.68 5.86
N ASP A 161 2.73 -13.65 7.18
CA ASP A 161 3.77 -14.25 8.01
C ASP A 161 3.46 -15.75 8.17
N TYR A 162 4.49 -16.60 8.13
CA TYR A 162 4.35 -18.04 8.35
C TYR A 162 3.71 -18.39 9.72
N HIS A 163 3.96 -17.58 10.73
CA HIS A 163 3.42 -17.76 12.09
C HIS A 163 2.06 -17.08 12.31
N ARG A 164 1.60 -16.25 11.34
CA ARG A 164 0.33 -15.52 11.41
C ARG A 164 -0.30 -15.50 10.02
N LEU A 165 -0.99 -16.56 9.72
CA LEU A 165 -1.72 -16.67 8.46
C LEU A 165 -2.86 -15.63 8.42
N PHE A 166 -3.26 -15.24 7.23
CA PHE A 166 -4.33 -14.26 7.03
C PHE A 166 -5.67 -14.69 7.66
N CYS A 167 -5.94 -16.02 7.73
CA CYS A 167 -7.13 -16.58 8.36
C CYS A 167 -7.19 -16.34 9.88
N ASP A 168 -6.06 -16.06 10.53
CA ASP A 168 -6.00 -15.77 11.97
C ASP A 168 -6.14 -14.26 12.27
N CYS A 169 -6.34 -13.43 11.26
CA CYS A 169 -6.38 -11.99 11.40
C CYS A 169 -7.78 -11.51 11.77
N LEU A 170 -7.96 -10.97 12.98
CA LEU A 170 -9.23 -10.43 13.50
C LEU A 170 -9.85 -9.30 12.64
N LEU A 171 -9.05 -8.68 11.76
CA LEU A 171 -9.49 -7.60 10.86
C LEU A 171 -9.82 -8.11 9.45
N TYR A 172 -9.70 -9.41 9.22
CA TYR A 172 -10.03 -10.02 7.95
C TYR A 172 -11.54 -10.18 7.85
N THR A 173 -12.15 -9.47 6.94
CA THR A 173 -13.50 -9.78 6.47
C THR A 173 -13.37 -10.67 5.24
N SER A 174 -14.19 -11.68 5.14
CA SER A 174 -14.18 -12.78 4.18
C SER A 174 -14.08 -12.41 2.69
N ASP A 175 -14.22 -11.14 2.35
CA ASP A 175 -14.26 -10.65 0.97
C ASP A 175 -12.94 -10.73 0.18
N ALA A 176 -11.82 -11.00 0.85
CA ALA A 176 -10.53 -11.16 0.15
C ALA A 176 -10.22 -12.62 -0.21
N ALA A 177 -11.10 -13.58 0.20
CA ALA A 177 -10.92 -14.99 -0.09
C ALA A 177 -11.76 -15.48 -1.28
N ASP A 178 -12.70 -14.65 -1.77
CA ASP A 178 -13.64 -14.99 -2.83
C ASP A 178 -13.30 -14.36 -4.19
N GLU A 179 -12.09 -13.75 -4.35
CA GLU A 179 -11.58 -13.24 -5.63
C GLU A 179 -10.42 -14.05 -6.19
#